data_cdb1400ef11142f5fc44def705bfd549
#
_entry.id   cdb1400ef11142f5fc44def705bfd549
#
_cell.length_a   1.000
_cell.length_b   1.000
_cell.length_c   1.000
_cell.angle_alpha   90.00
_cell.angle_beta   90.00
_cell.angle_gamma   90.00
#
_symmetry.space_group_name_H-M   'P 1'
#
loop_
_entity.id
_entity.type
_entity.pdbx_description
1 polymer ?
#
loop_
_entity_poly.entity_id
_entity_poly.type
_entity_poly.pdbx_seq_one_letter_code
_entity_poly.pdbx_strand_id
1 'polypeptide(L)'
;MGCEFGQTGEWNHENSLDWHLLQNDFHQNTKKWVTALNQYYKSHPALYEKGFSPEGFEWIDLNDNNNSVLTYIRKGTAEQKAQLIVCHFTPDVVNSYRIGVPEAGSYVEVLNSDSKEFGGSGVGHDKPVLTQPQSWQGREHSMEIILPPLGMVCFELESYDIK
;
A
#
# COMPACT_ATOMS: atom_id res chain seq x y z
N MET A 1 4.70 -15.66 16.07
CA MET A 1 3.42 -15.84 16.80
C MET A 1 3.16 -14.55 17.54
N GLY A 2 1.94 -14.02 17.45
CA GLY A 2 1.56 -12.74 18.08
C GLY A 2 1.93 -11.49 17.30
N CYS A 3 2.64 -11.58 16.16
CA CYS A 3 3.00 -10.43 15.32
C CYS A 3 1.74 -9.76 14.72
N GLU A 4 0.68 -10.51 14.50
CA GLU A 4 -0.58 -10.05 13.94
C GLU A 4 -1.34 -9.04 14.83
N PHE A 5 -0.96 -8.93 16.09
CA PHE A 5 -1.44 -7.88 17.01
C PHE A 5 -0.31 -7.16 17.75
N GLY A 6 0.94 -7.30 17.27
CA GLY A 6 2.09 -6.59 17.81
C GLY A 6 2.47 -7.00 19.23
N GLN A 7 2.42 -8.30 19.56
CA GLN A 7 2.88 -8.81 20.85
C GLN A 7 4.30 -8.33 21.14
N THR A 8 4.54 -7.82 22.33
CA THR A 8 5.82 -7.25 22.75
C THR A 8 6.83 -8.29 23.27
N GLY A 9 6.33 -9.41 23.77
CA GLY A 9 7.17 -10.54 24.18
C GLY A 9 7.69 -11.34 23.00
N GLU A 10 8.88 -11.92 23.12
CA GLU A 10 9.40 -12.86 22.13
C GLU A 10 8.52 -14.13 22.08
N TRP A 11 8.58 -14.79 20.94
CA TRP A 11 7.92 -16.06 20.76
C TRP A 11 8.35 -17.09 21.81
N ASN A 12 7.37 -17.70 22.47
CA ASN A 12 7.56 -18.78 23.43
C ASN A 12 6.49 -19.86 23.21
N HIS A 13 6.93 -21.06 22.81
CA HIS A 13 6.04 -22.18 22.51
C HIS A 13 5.47 -22.85 23.77
N GLU A 14 6.03 -22.58 24.95
CA GLU A 14 5.57 -23.15 26.23
C GLU A 14 4.42 -22.34 26.87
N ASN A 15 4.22 -21.11 26.40
CA ASN A 15 3.20 -20.20 26.93
C ASN A 15 2.16 -19.83 25.87
N SER A 16 0.99 -19.42 26.35
CA SER A 16 -0.03 -18.80 25.51
C SER A 16 0.46 -17.44 24.98
N LEU A 17 -0.12 -16.99 23.85
CA LEU A 17 0.04 -15.62 23.39
C LEU A 17 -0.56 -14.63 24.40
N ASP A 18 -0.04 -13.41 24.39
CA ASP A 18 -0.46 -12.32 25.28
C ASP A 18 -1.81 -11.71 24.85
N TRP A 19 -2.87 -12.52 24.80
CA TRP A 19 -4.20 -12.11 24.34
C TRP A 19 -4.78 -10.91 25.10
N HIS A 20 -4.33 -10.67 26.34
CA HIS A 20 -4.73 -9.52 27.14
C HIS A 20 -4.34 -8.18 26.51
N LEU A 21 -3.31 -8.15 25.64
CA LEU A 21 -2.89 -6.94 24.91
C LEU A 21 -4.00 -6.43 23.98
N LEU A 22 -4.90 -7.30 23.53
CA LEU A 22 -6.04 -6.89 22.71
C LEU A 22 -7.08 -6.01 23.45
N GLN A 23 -6.90 -5.78 24.74
CA GLN A 23 -7.67 -4.76 25.48
C GLN A 23 -7.18 -3.33 25.19
N ASN A 24 -6.02 -3.18 24.55
CA ASN A 24 -5.43 -1.91 24.18
C ASN A 24 -5.69 -1.62 22.70
N ASP A 25 -6.12 -0.39 22.40
CA ASP A 25 -6.48 0.04 21.04
C ASP A 25 -5.33 -0.11 20.03
N PHE A 26 -4.10 0.11 20.44
CA PHE A 26 -2.94 -0.04 19.57
C PHE A 26 -2.82 -1.48 19.03
N HIS A 27 -2.93 -2.49 19.90
CA HIS A 27 -2.88 -3.89 19.51
C HIS A 27 -4.11 -4.33 18.72
N GLN A 28 -5.29 -3.80 19.07
CA GLN A 28 -6.50 -4.04 18.28
C GLN A 28 -6.39 -3.46 16.87
N ASN A 29 -5.87 -2.25 16.73
CA ASN A 29 -5.71 -1.59 15.44
C ASN A 29 -4.67 -2.28 14.57
N THR A 30 -3.55 -2.74 15.16
CA THR A 30 -2.58 -3.60 14.46
C THR A 30 -3.24 -4.87 13.94
N LYS A 31 -4.06 -5.53 14.75
CA LYS A 31 -4.80 -6.73 14.32
C LYS A 31 -5.80 -6.44 13.21
N LYS A 32 -6.52 -5.31 13.29
CA LYS A 32 -7.42 -4.88 12.21
C LYS A 32 -6.67 -4.67 10.91
N TRP A 33 -5.51 -4.01 10.96
CA TRP A 33 -4.66 -3.81 9.79
C TRP A 33 -4.22 -5.14 9.17
N VAL A 34 -3.68 -6.07 9.95
CA VAL A 34 -3.28 -7.40 9.46
C VAL A 34 -4.48 -8.17 8.90
N THR A 35 -5.65 -8.03 9.51
CA THR A 35 -6.89 -8.63 9.00
C THR A 35 -7.26 -8.05 7.64
N ALA A 36 -7.21 -6.72 7.49
CA ALA A 36 -7.48 -6.03 6.23
C ALA A 36 -6.50 -6.46 5.14
N LEU A 37 -5.20 -6.52 5.45
CA LEU A 37 -4.16 -7.03 4.53
C LEU A 37 -4.45 -8.45 4.04
N ASN A 38 -4.81 -9.35 4.94
CA ASN A 38 -5.13 -10.75 4.59
C ASN A 38 -6.39 -10.86 3.73
N GLN A 39 -7.41 -10.05 4.01
CA GLN A 39 -8.63 -9.99 3.20
C GLN A 39 -8.32 -9.41 1.81
N TYR A 40 -7.56 -8.32 1.77
CA TYR A 40 -7.12 -7.69 0.55
C TYR A 40 -6.32 -8.66 -0.33
N TYR A 41 -5.33 -9.34 0.24
CA TYR A 41 -4.55 -10.35 -0.44
C TYR A 41 -5.43 -11.44 -1.07
N LYS A 42 -6.40 -11.97 -0.33
CA LYS A 42 -7.31 -13.01 -0.82
C LYS A 42 -8.22 -12.54 -1.95
N SER A 43 -8.64 -11.28 -1.93
CA SER A 43 -9.57 -10.72 -2.92
C SER A 43 -8.88 -10.14 -4.16
N HIS A 44 -7.54 -9.99 -4.14
CA HIS A 44 -6.77 -9.40 -5.23
C HIS A 44 -5.74 -10.37 -5.80
N PRO A 45 -6.14 -11.22 -6.78
CA PRO A 45 -5.26 -12.24 -7.37
C PRO A 45 -3.96 -11.68 -7.94
N ALA A 46 -3.93 -10.40 -8.34
CA ALA A 46 -2.71 -9.72 -8.78
C ALA A 46 -1.56 -9.78 -7.74
N LEU A 47 -1.88 -9.97 -6.46
CA LEU A 47 -0.87 -10.07 -5.40
C LEU A 47 -0.20 -11.44 -5.30
N TYR A 48 -0.81 -12.53 -5.83
CA TYR A 48 -0.28 -13.88 -5.66
C TYR A 48 -0.27 -14.74 -6.92
N GLU A 49 -1.12 -14.46 -7.91
CA GLU A 49 -1.33 -15.34 -9.08
C GLU A 49 -0.04 -15.52 -9.90
N LYS A 50 0.74 -14.45 -10.05
CA LYS A 50 2.07 -14.47 -10.68
C LYS A 50 3.22 -14.28 -9.67
N GLY A 51 3.03 -14.72 -8.42
CA GLY A 51 3.99 -14.49 -7.33
C GLY A 51 5.38 -15.09 -7.56
N PHE A 52 5.49 -16.12 -8.41
CA PHE A 52 6.75 -16.79 -8.75
C PHE A 52 7.24 -16.48 -10.17
N SER A 53 6.65 -15.49 -10.83
CA SER A 53 6.97 -15.08 -12.20
C SER A 53 7.43 -13.62 -12.22
N PRO A 54 8.49 -13.28 -12.96
CA PRO A 54 8.95 -11.90 -13.06
C PRO A 54 7.91 -10.94 -13.63
N GLU A 55 6.93 -11.44 -14.42
CA GLU A 55 5.85 -10.62 -14.97
C GLU A 55 4.86 -10.15 -13.88
N GLY A 56 4.85 -10.80 -12.70
CA GLY A 56 3.96 -10.47 -11.59
C GLY A 56 4.45 -9.30 -10.71
N PHE A 57 5.66 -8.81 -10.94
CA PHE A 57 6.27 -7.75 -10.13
C PHE A 57 7.08 -6.80 -10.99
N GLU A 58 6.96 -5.50 -10.71
CA GLU A 58 7.75 -4.48 -11.38
C GLU A 58 8.06 -3.32 -10.43
N TRP A 59 9.34 -2.96 -10.33
CA TRP A 59 9.74 -1.72 -9.67
C TRP A 59 9.37 -0.51 -10.52
N ILE A 60 8.80 0.51 -9.88
CA ILE A 60 8.69 1.85 -10.45
C ILE A 60 9.90 2.67 -10.01
N ASP A 61 10.13 2.74 -8.69
CA ASP A 61 11.32 3.36 -8.13
C ASP A 61 11.71 2.69 -6.82
N LEU A 62 12.99 2.36 -6.70
CA LEU A 62 13.60 1.78 -5.50
C LEU A 62 14.80 2.61 -5.01
N ASN A 63 15.08 3.75 -5.64
CA ASN A 63 16.31 4.52 -5.43
C ASN A 63 16.06 5.89 -4.77
N ASP A 64 14.83 6.22 -4.40
CA ASP A 64 14.52 7.47 -3.72
C ASP A 64 14.90 7.42 -2.24
N ASN A 65 16.23 7.44 -1.99
CA ASN A 65 16.78 7.44 -0.64
C ASN A 65 16.52 8.76 0.10
N ASN A 66 16.31 9.86 -0.62
CA ASN A 66 16.10 11.17 -0.02
C ASN A 66 14.74 11.25 0.70
N ASN A 67 13.72 10.67 0.09
CA ASN A 67 12.38 10.61 0.67
C ASN A 67 12.12 9.28 1.39
N SER A 68 13.05 8.31 1.29
CA SER A 68 12.86 6.95 1.81
C SER A 68 11.55 6.32 1.33
N VAL A 69 11.35 6.34 0.00
CA VAL A 69 10.15 5.81 -0.66
C VAL A 69 10.50 4.64 -1.57
N LEU A 70 9.69 3.60 -1.51
CA LEU A 70 9.70 2.48 -2.47
C LEU A 70 8.37 2.45 -3.21
N THR A 71 8.42 2.31 -4.54
CA THR A 71 7.23 2.22 -5.39
C THR A 71 7.33 1.03 -6.33
N TYR A 72 6.30 0.18 -6.33
CA TYR A 72 6.25 -1.01 -7.17
C TYR A 72 4.83 -1.38 -7.58
N ILE A 73 4.72 -2.22 -8.60
CA ILE A 73 3.47 -2.76 -9.12
C ILE A 73 3.43 -4.27 -8.92
N ARG A 74 2.26 -4.77 -8.49
CA ARG A 74 1.91 -6.19 -8.56
C ARG A 74 0.92 -6.39 -9.68
N LYS A 75 1.15 -7.42 -10.48
CA LYS A 75 0.37 -7.73 -11.68
C LYS A 75 -0.14 -9.17 -11.63
N GLY A 76 -1.40 -9.35 -11.99
CA GLY A 76 -1.99 -10.66 -12.23
C GLY A 76 -2.10 -10.98 -13.72
N THR A 77 -3.14 -11.70 -14.10
CA THR A 77 -3.55 -11.89 -15.49
C THR A 77 -4.13 -10.58 -16.07
N ALA A 78 -4.37 -10.54 -17.37
CA ALA A 78 -4.90 -9.34 -18.06
C ALA A 78 -6.27 -8.88 -17.55
N GLU A 79 -7.02 -9.77 -16.90
CA GLU A 79 -8.34 -9.47 -16.34
C GLU A 79 -8.26 -8.84 -14.93
N GLN A 80 -7.09 -8.87 -14.32
CA GLN A 80 -6.87 -8.40 -12.96
C GLN A 80 -6.31 -6.97 -12.96
N LYS A 81 -6.88 -6.12 -12.11
CA LYS A 81 -6.34 -4.79 -11.89
C LYS A 81 -4.96 -4.88 -11.25
N ALA A 82 -4.00 -4.18 -11.82
CA ALA A 82 -2.67 -4.06 -11.23
C ALA A 82 -2.74 -3.25 -9.93
N GLN A 83 -1.92 -3.65 -8.95
CA GLN A 83 -1.82 -3.00 -7.67
C GLN A 83 -0.57 -2.13 -7.66
N LEU A 84 -0.74 -0.82 -7.56
CA LEU A 84 0.35 0.15 -7.44
C LEU A 84 0.57 0.44 -5.96
N ILE A 85 1.72 0.05 -5.42
CA ILE A 85 2.03 0.13 -4.01
C ILE A 85 3.16 1.13 -3.77
N VAL A 86 2.94 2.04 -2.82
CA VAL A 86 3.91 3.04 -2.39
C VAL A 86 4.14 2.89 -0.89
N CYS A 87 5.39 2.68 -0.49
CA CYS A 87 5.81 2.59 0.90
C CYS A 87 6.67 3.79 1.27
N HIS A 88 6.33 4.49 2.33
CA HIS A 88 7.02 5.66 2.85
C HIS A 88 7.54 5.39 4.25
N PHE A 89 8.85 5.57 4.47
CA PHE A 89 9.53 5.15 5.69
C PHE A 89 10.03 6.31 6.56
N THR A 90 9.52 7.54 6.36
CA THR A 90 9.79 8.69 7.25
C THR A 90 8.54 9.11 8.01
N PRO A 91 8.68 9.77 9.18
CA PRO A 91 7.54 10.20 9.99
C PRO A 91 6.85 11.47 9.46
N ASP A 92 7.30 12.00 8.33
CA ASP A 92 6.77 13.23 7.75
C ASP A 92 5.62 12.94 6.77
N VAL A 93 4.73 13.91 6.59
CA VAL A 93 3.73 13.89 5.53
C VAL A 93 4.31 14.56 4.30
N VAL A 94 4.31 13.88 3.15
CA VAL A 94 4.69 14.47 1.87
C VAL A 94 3.43 14.83 1.09
N ASN A 95 3.12 16.13 0.98
CA ASN A 95 1.87 16.61 0.39
C ASN A 95 1.81 16.55 -1.14
N SER A 96 2.95 16.40 -1.82
CA SER A 96 3.02 16.29 -3.27
C SER A 96 4.21 15.41 -3.63
N TYR A 97 3.93 14.14 -3.86
CA TYR A 97 4.91 13.16 -4.32
C TYR A 97 4.50 12.64 -5.69
N ARG A 98 5.38 12.80 -6.67
CA ARG A 98 5.09 12.36 -8.05
C ARG A 98 5.57 10.93 -8.27
N ILE A 99 4.68 10.09 -8.79
CA ILE A 99 4.99 8.73 -9.21
C ILE A 99 4.63 8.50 -10.67
N GLY A 100 5.47 7.76 -11.38
CA GLY A 100 5.17 7.28 -12.72
C GLY A 100 4.13 6.16 -12.66
N VAL A 101 3.17 6.16 -13.58
CA VAL A 101 2.12 5.15 -13.64
C VAL A 101 2.09 4.48 -15.02
N PRO A 102 1.71 3.17 -15.09
CA PRO A 102 1.74 2.44 -16.35
C PRO A 102 0.74 2.93 -17.38
N GLU A 103 -0.38 3.48 -16.92
CA GLU A 103 -1.52 3.81 -17.77
C GLU A 103 -2.13 5.15 -17.37
N ALA A 104 -2.63 5.91 -18.38
CA ALA A 104 -3.38 7.12 -18.13
C ALA A 104 -4.76 6.77 -17.54
N GLY A 105 -5.26 7.61 -16.64
CA GLY A 105 -6.60 7.43 -16.08
C GLY A 105 -6.77 7.99 -14.68
N SER A 106 -7.77 7.47 -13.99
CA SER A 106 -8.14 7.81 -12.63
C SER A 106 -7.75 6.68 -11.69
N TYR A 107 -6.93 6.96 -10.68
CA TYR A 107 -6.47 5.98 -9.71
C TYR A 107 -7.14 6.19 -8.35
N VAL A 108 -7.71 5.14 -7.80
CA VAL A 108 -8.36 5.15 -6.47
C VAL A 108 -7.41 4.57 -5.44
N GLU A 109 -7.25 5.25 -4.30
CA GLU A 109 -6.62 4.68 -3.13
C GLU A 109 -7.55 3.60 -2.55
N VAL A 110 -7.09 2.35 -2.55
CA VAL A 110 -7.90 1.19 -2.15
C VAL A 110 -7.44 0.60 -0.81
N LEU A 111 -6.23 0.92 -0.39
CA LEU A 111 -5.70 0.52 0.90
C LEU A 111 -4.70 1.55 1.41
N ASN A 112 -4.80 1.90 2.70
CA ASN A 112 -3.95 2.89 3.35
C ASN A 112 -3.71 2.49 4.81
N SER A 113 -2.45 2.22 5.17
CA SER A 113 -2.09 1.83 6.53
C SER A 113 -2.26 2.94 7.57
N ASP A 114 -2.29 4.21 7.14
CA ASP A 114 -2.49 5.38 8.00
C ASP A 114 -3.97 5.77 8.16
N SER A 115 -4.89 4.96 7.65
CA SER A 115 -6.32 5.17 7.85
C SER A 115 -6.68 5.19 9.34
N LYS A 116 -7.61 6.07 9.70
CA LYS A 116 -8.14 6.18 11.09
C LYS A 116 -8.73 4.87 11.60
N GLU A 117 -9.23 4.03 10.70
CA GLU A 117 -9.74 2.70 11.00
C GLU A 117 -8.68 1.80 11.66
N PHE A 118 -7.41 2.00 11.29
CA PHE A 118 -6.26 1.26 11.82
C PHE A 118 -5.48 2.03 12.89
N GLY A 119 -6.03 3.16 13.36
CA GLY A 119 -5.40 4.00 14.37
C GLY A 119 -4.38 4.99 13.82
N GLY A 120 -4.33 5.16 12.51
CA GLY A 120 -3.48 6.14 11.85
C GLY A 120 -3.99 7.57 11.93
N SER A 121 -3.25 8.51 11.34
CA SER A 121 -3.58 9.93 11.33
C SER A 121 -4.69 10.29 10.33
N GLY A 122 -4.95 9.40 9.36
CA GLY A 122 -5.95 9.58 8.30
C GLY A 122 -5.47 10.44 7.14
N VAL A 123 -4.16 10.50 6.92
CA VAL A 123 -3.59 11.15 5.74
C VAL A 123 -3.72 10.21 4.53
N GLY A 124 -4.34 10.68 3.45
CA GLY A 124 -4.59 9.89 2.25
C GLY A 124 -5.50 10.62 1.27
N HIS A 125 -6.17 9.87 0.40
CA HIS A 125 -6.99 10.39 -0.71
C HIS A 125 -8.43 9.93 -0.59
N ASP A 126 -9.34 10.88 -0.37
CA ASP A 126 -10.80 10.63 -0.37
C ASP A 126 -11.39 10.60 -1.80
N LYS A 127 -10.62 10.99 -2.79
CA LYS A 127 -11.04 11.08 -4.20
C LYS A 127 -10.01 10.45 -5.11
N PRO A 128 -10.45 9.93 -6.27
CA PRO A 128 -9.52 9.42 -7.27
C PRO A 128 -8.49 10.47 -7.70
N VAL A 129 -7.27 10.04 -7.93
CA VAL A 129 -6.15 10.85 -8.40
C VAL A 129 -6.04 10.71 -9.92
N LEU A 130 -6.13 11.83 -10.62
CA LEU A 130 -6.00 11.86 -12.08
C LEU A 130 -4.53 11.88 -12.50
N THR A 131 -4.22 11.14 -13.54
CA THR A 131 -2.90 11.17 -14.16
C THR A 131 -2.69 12.41 -14.99
N GLN A 132 -1.44 12.78 -15.15
CA GLN A 132 -0.98 13.89 -16.02
C GLN A 132 -0.10 13.31 -17.14
N PRO A 133 -0.15 13.88 -18.36
CA PRO A 133 0.71 13.49 -19.47
C PRO A 133 2.14 14.06 -19.27
N GLN A 134 2.72 13.74 -18.13
CA GLN A 134 4.07 14.14 -17.73
C GLN A 134 4.89 12.89 -17.47
N SER A 135 5.94 12.70 -18.23
CA SER A 135 6.84 11.57 -18.07
C SER A 135 7.58 11.63 -16.73
N TRP A 136 7.58 10.50 -16.00
CA TRP A 136 8.25 10.37 -14.72
C TRP A 136 8.66 8.90 -14.46
N GLN A 137 9.82 8.69 -13.88
CA GLN A 137 10.32 7.34 -13.51
C GLN A 137 10.23 6.32 -14.67
N GLY A 138 10.53 6.75 -15.90
CA GLY A 138 10.49 5.91 -17.10
C GLY A 138 9.09 5.60 -17.64
N ARG A 139 8.04 6.27 -17.16
CA ARG A 139 6.66 6.18 -17.62
C ARG A 139 6.24 7.43 -18.38
N GLU A 140 5.29 7.30 -19.31
CA GLU A 140 4.74 8.41 -20.08
C GLU A 140 3.78 9.27 -19.26
N HIS A 141 3.13 8.66 -18.29
CA HIS A 141 2.16 9.29 -17.39
C HIS A 141 2.63 9.23 -15.95
N SER A 142 2.19 10.21 -15.18
CA SER A 142 2.45 10.28 -13.73
C SER A 142 1.26 10.85 -12.98
N MET A 143 1.23 10.67 -11.67
CA MET A 143 0.26 11.30 -10.78
C MET A 143 0.95 11.88 -9.55
N GLU A 144 0.35 12.91 -8.95
CA GLU A 144 0.79 13.46 -7.66
C GLU A 144 -0.07 12.91 -6.54
N ILE A 145 0.57 12.37 -5.53
CA ILE A 145 -0.08 11.77 -4.37
C ILE A 145 0.40 12.40 -3.07
N ILE A 146 -0.39 12.21 -2.02
CA ILE A 146 0.01 12.50 -0.64
C ILE A 146 0.55 11.21 -0.04
N LEU A 147 1.72 11.27 0.60
CA LEU A 147 2.26 10.13 1.33
C LEU A 147 2.01 10.29 2.83
N PRO A 148 1.37 9.31 3.46
CA PRO A 148 1.23 9.30 4.91
C PRO A 148 2.57 9.02 5.59
N PRO A 149 2.72 9.42 6.86
CA PRO A 149 3.92 9.15 7.64
C PRO A 149 4.04 7.65 7.95
N LEU A 150 5.24 7.09 7.81
CA LEU A 150 5.55 5.68 8.16
C LEU A 150 4.50 4.68 7.64
N GLY A 151 3.98 4.94 6.44
CA GLY A 151 2.82 4.23 5.92
C GLY A 151 3.00 3.63 4.53
N MET A 152 2.01 2.83 4.14
CA MET A 152 1.88 2.35 2.77
C MET A 152 0.49 2.71 2.23
N VAL A 153 0.45 3.06 0.95
CA VAL A 153 -0.79 3.25 0.21
C VAL A 153 -0.80 2.37 -1.03
N CYS A 154 -1.97 1.88 -1.39
CA CYS A 154 -2.18 1.09 -2.59
C CYS A 154 -3.24 1.75 -3.47
N PHE A 155 -2.95 1.82 -4.77
CA PHE A 155 -3.84 2.38 -5.76
C PHE A 155 -4.21 1.36 -6.82
N GLU A 156 -5.43 1.46 -7.31
CA GLU A 156 -5.92 0.76 -8.50
C GLU A 156 -6.39 1.75 -9.56
N LEU A 157 -6.19 1.41 -10.82
CA LEU A 157 -6.82 2.14 -11.93
C LEU A 157 -8.33 1.88 -11.89
N GLU A 158 -9.14 2.93 -11.77
CA GLU A 158 -10.60 2.84 -11.70
C GLU A 158 -11.22 2.69 -13.10
N SER A 159 -10.84 3.57 -14.03
CA SER A 159 -11.34 3.57 -15.39
C SER A 159 -10.42 4.32 -16.35
N TYR A 160 -10.46 3.91 -17.60
CA TYR A 160 -9.89 4.65 -18.73
C TYR A 160 -10.94 5.66 -19.22
N ASP A 161 -11.00 6.84 -18.68
CA ASP A 161 -11.70 7.93 -19.34
C ASP A 161 -10.73 8.68 -20.26
N ILE A 162 -10.49 8.10 -21.41
CA ILE A 162 -9.94 8.86 -22.54
C ILE A 162 -11.12 9.61 -23.18
N LYS A 163 -11.31 10.85 -22.78
CA LYS A 163 -12.08 11.81 -23.60
C LYS A 163 -11.18 12.53 -24.57
#